data_4192fe898ef56bf713c5c038df5d5f37
#
_entry.id   4192fe898ef56bf713c5c038df5d5f37
#
_cell.length_a   1.000
_cell.length_b   1.000
_cell.length_c   1.000
_cell.angle_alpha   90.00
_cell.angle_beta   90.00
_cell.angle_gamma   90.00
#
_symmetry.space_group_name_H-M   'P 1'
#
loop_
_entity.id
_entity.type
_entity.pdbx_description
1 polymer ?
#
loop_
_entity_poly.entity_id
_entity_poly.type
_entity_poly.pdbx_seq_one_letter_code
_entity_poly.pdbx_strand_id
1 'polypeptide(L)'
;FQFATAPEQPHRFRFVHFGDAQNDILSLWSRVVREAGRHAPDAAFLVHSGDLVNRGEEDAQWGEWFRAGAFLHSQIPSLPIPGNHEYVKIGEGDAATHRLAPHWRRQFVLPENGPAGLEETCYTICRGELRFVALNSNEKIAEQAAWLDGLLAESPRKWIVCSFHHPIFSAAKNRDNESLRKAWKPVFDRHSVDLVLQGHDHVYGRTGPVPPGEPPATLHNVATGVNRVDAASGTVYVVSVSGPKQYDVSDSHPLMERLGEDTQLFQVVEIDGDELRFESRTAIGGLYDGFT
;
A
#
# COMPACT_ATOMS: atom_id res chain seq x y z
N PHE A 1 10.61 -24.67 1.01
CA PHE A 1 10.50 -23.29 1.48
C PHE A 1 11.82 -22.87 2.12
N GLN A 2 12.29 -21.69 1.79
CA GLN A 2 13.45 -21.05 2.42
C GLN A 2 13.05 -19.63 2.78
N PHE A 3 13.46 -19.16 3.95
CA PHE A 3 13.28 -17.77 4.36
C PHE A 3 14.48 -17.30 5.17
N ALA A 4 14.77 -16.02 5.11
CA ALA A 4 15.82 -15.41 5.92
C ALA A 4 15.21 -14.84 7.20
N THR A 5 15.83 -15.11 8.34
CA THR A 5 15.50 -14.44 9.61
C THR A 5 15.97 -12.98 9.55
N ALA A 6 15.31 -12.11 10.33
CA ALA A 6 15.80 -10.75 10.48
C ALA A 6 17.20 -10.78 11.13
N PRO A 7 18.18 -10.02 10.63
CA PRO A 7 19.50 -9.93 11.25
C PRO A 7 19.41 -9.22 12.60
N GLU A 8 20.35 -9.52 13.49
CA GLU A 8 20.40 -8.96 14.83
C GLU A 8 20.73 -7.45 14.84
N GLN A 9 21.46 -6.98 13.83
CA GLN A 9 21.83 -5.57 13.72
C GLN A 9 21.06 -4.88 12.60
N PRO A 10 20.73 -3.58 12.75
CA PRO A 10 20.15 -2.78 11.68
C PRO A 10 21.05 -2.84 10.43
N HIS A 11 20.48 -3.15 9.31
CA HIS A 11 21.17 -3.11 8.03
C HIS A 11 20.17 -2.70 6.95
N ARG A 12 20.69 -2.30 5.81
CA ARG A 12 19.92 -2.03 4.62
C ARG A 12 19.00 -3.20 4.28
N PHE A 13 17.75 -2.91 4.00
CA PHE A 13 16.79 -3.87 3.48
C PHE A 13 15.81 -3.17 2.54
N ARG A 14 15.10 -3.96 1.75
CA ARG A 14 14.05 -3.47 0.87
C ARG A 14 12.81 -4.34 0.96
N PHE A 15 11.68 -3.76 0.59
CA PHE A 15 10.43 -4.47 0.45
C PHE A 15 9.74 -4.07 -0.86
N VAL A 16 8.81 -4.90 -1.31
CA VAL A 16 8.05 -4.67 -2.53
C VAL A 16 6.60 -4.36 -2.18
N HIS A 17 6.01 -3.40 -2.88
CA HIS A 17 4.60 -3.07 -2.80
C HIS A 17 3.90 -3.36 -4.12
N PHE A 18 2.69 -3.92 -4.00
CA PHE A 18 1.75 -4.16 -5.08
C PHE A 18 0.40 -3.53 -4.70
N GLY A 19 -0.11 -2.66 -5.53
CA GLY A 19 -1.52 -2.29 -5.52
C GLY A 19 -2.34 -3.35 -6.27
N ASP A 20 -3.61 -3.22 -6.29
CA ASP A 20 -4.64 -4.04 -6.93
C ASP A 20 -4.13 -5.06 -7.94
N ALA A 21 -4.18 -6.33 -7.58
CA ALA A 21 -3.74 -7.43 -8.45
C ALA A 21 -4.88 -8.01 -9.28
N GLN A 22 -6.11 -7.75 -8.87
CA GLN A 22 -7.35 -8.31 -9.43
C GLN A 22 -7.41 -8.26 -10.96
N ASN A 23 -8.19 -9.16 -11.54
CA ASN A 23 -8.39 -9.42 -12.96
C ASN A 23 -7.15 -10.01 -13.66
N ASP A 24 -7.37 -11.02 -14.48
CA ASP A 24 -6.30 -11.67 -15.27
C ASP A 24 -5.01 -11.98 -14.47
N ILE A 25 -5.20 -12.40 -13.22
CA ILE A 25 -4.14 -12.55 -12.22
C ILE A 25 -3.03 -13.47 -12.74
N LEU A 26 -3.41 -14.66 -13.22
CA LEU A 26 -2.43 -15.65 -13.67
C LEU A 26 -1.78 -15.26 -15.00
N SER A 27 -2.51 -14.60 -15.90
CA SER A 27 -2.02 -14.26 -17.24
C SER A 27 -1.23 -12.94 -17.27
N LEU A 28 -1.65 -11.94 -16.52
CA LEU A 28 -1.09 -10.59 -16.61
C LEU A 28 -0.38 -10.14 -15.34
N TRP A 29 -1.00 -10.28 -14.15
CA TRP A 29 -0.33 -9.87 -12.91
C TRP A 29 0.92 -10.73 -12.60
N SER A 30 0.93 -12.01 -12.96
CA SER A 30 2.10 -12.90 -12.79
C SER A 30 3.39 -12.35 -13.40
N ARG A 31 3.29 -11.53 -14.45
CA ARG A 31 4.46 -10.90 -15.09
C ARG A 31 5.05 -9.82 -14.19
N VAL A 32 4.20 -9.03 -13.55
CA VAL A 32 4.61 -7.99 -12.59
C VAL A 32 5.32 -8.63 -11.40
N VAL A 33 4.72 -9.67 -10.82
CA VAL A 33 5.33 -10.40 -9.69
C VAL A 33 6.68 -11.01 -10.06
N ARG A 34 6.79 -11.57 -11.26
CA ARG A 34 8.06 -12.13 -11.75
C ARG A 34 9.13 -11.06 -11.88
N GLU A 35 8.78 -9.92 -12.43
CA GLU A 35 9.73 -8.81 -12.61
C GLU A 35 10.13 -8.21 -11.26
N ALA A 36 9.18 -8.07 -10.34
CA ALA A 36 9.46 -7.64 -8.97
C ALA A 36 10.46 -8.59 -8.27
N GLY A 37 10.26 -9.90 -8.40
CA GLY A 37 11.19 -10.90 -7.84
C GLY A 37 12.57 -10.89 -8.47
N ARG A 38 12.67 -10.55 -9.75
CA ARG A 38 13.97 -10.37 -10.42
C ARG A 38 14.69 -9.12 -9.94
N HIS A 39 13.93 -8.05 -9.70
CA HIS A 39 14.48 -6.76 -9.30
C HIS A 39 14.84 -6.72 -7.81
N ALA A 40 14.03 -7.34 -6.95
CA ALA A 40 14.21 -7.38 -5.51
C ALA A 40 14.14 -8.82 -4.95
N PRO A 41 15.09 -9.72 -5.35
CA PRO A 41 15.06 -11.12 -4.92
C PRO A 41 15.34 -11.29 -3.42
N ASP A 42 15.90 -10.27 -2.78
CA ASP A 42 16.22 -10.19 -1.35
C ASP A 42 15.23 -9.34 -0.56
N ALA A 43 14.05 -9.07 -1.12
CA ALA A 43 13.02 -8.31 -0.41
C ALA A 43 12.69 -8.96 0.94
N ALA A 44 12.60 -8.15 1.97
CA ALA A 44 12.34 -8.60 3.33
C ALA A 44 10.88 -9.05 3.53
N PHE A 45 9.97 -8.43 2.82
CA PHE A 45 8.54 -8.75 2.78
C PHE A 45 7.86 -8.13 1.54
N LEU A 46 6.67 -8.59 1.24
CA LEU A 46 5.80 -8.07 0.18
C LEU A 46 4.59 -7.40 0.82
N VAL A 47 4.25 -6.21 0.37
CA VAL A 47 3.03 -5.49 0.77
C VAL A 47 2.01 -5.56 -0.36
N HIS A 48 0.77 -5.86 -0.05
CA HIS A 48 -0.34 -5.84 -1.00
C HIS A 48 -1.44 -4.93 -0.46
N SER A 49 -1.69 -3.81 -1.11
CA SER A 49 -2.63 -2.78 -0.61
C SER A 49 -4.08 -3.01 -1.06
N GLY A 50 -4.54 -4.26 -1.00
CA GLY A 50 -5.93 -4.64 -1.23
C GLY A 50 -6.24 -5.05 -2.67
N ASP A 51 -7.46 -5.56 -2.87
CA ASP A 51 -7.98 -6.06 -4.13
C ASP A 51 -7.01 -7.09 -4.77
N LEU A 52 -6.62 -8.08 -3.96
CA LEU A 52 -5.75 -9.18 -4.38
C LEU A 52 -6.45 -10.06 -5.41
N VAL A 53 -7.77 -10.18 -5.26
CA VAL A 53 -8.67 -10.93 -6.15
C VAL A 53 -9.88 -10.06 -6.49
N ASN A 54 -10.62 -10.39 -7.54
CA ASN A 54 -11.81 -9.64 -7.93
C ASN A 54 -13.05 -10.00 -7.09
N ARG A 55 -13.05 -11.20 -6.47
CA ARG A 55 -14.10 -11.67 -5.56
C ARG A 55 -13.51 -12.49 -4.43
N GLY A 56 -13.54 -11.94 -3.23
CA GLY A 56 -12.93 -12.54 -2.05
C GLY A 56 -13.52 -13.89 -1.63
N GLU A 57 -14.73 -14.23 -2.07
CA GLU A 57 -15.39 -15.52 -1.83
C GLU A 57 -15.10 -16.58 -2.88
N GLU A 58 -14.40 -16.29 -3.97
CA GLU A 58 -14.10 -17.22 -5.03
C GLU A 58 -12.74 -17.89 -4.88
N ASP A 59 -12.73 -19.12 -4.39
CA ASP A 59 -11.52 -19.91 -4.14
C ASP A 59 -10.61 -20.07 -5.38
N ALA A 60 -11.20 -20.14 -6.57
CA ALA A 60 -10.45 -20.25 -7.82
C ALA A 60 -9.53 -19.05 -8.07
N GLN A 61 -9.99 -17.83 -7.75
CA GLN A 61 -9.21 -16.61 -7.93
C GLN A 61 -8.05 -16.53 -6.92
N TRP A 62 -8.29 -16.98 -5.69
CA TRP A 62 -7.21 -17.15 -4.71
C TRP A 62 -6.18 -18.16 -5.18
N GLY A 63 -6.63 -19.26 -5.77
CA GLY A 63 -5.74 -20.25 -6.40
C GLY A 63 -4.89 -19.65 -7.52
N GLU A 64 -5.43 -18.71 -8.30
CA GLU A 64 -4.66 -17.98 -9.31
C GLU A 64 -3.65 -17.04 -8.68
N TRP A 65 -4.04 -16.28 -7.65
CA TRP A 65 -3.16 -15.35 -6.94
C TRP A 65 -1.96 -16.07 -6.33
N PHE A 66 -2.19 -17.15 -5.60
CA PHE A 66 -1.11 -17.95 -5.02
C PHE A 66 -0.20 -18.58 -6.08
N ARG A 67 -0.76 -19.05 -7.20
CA ARG A 67 0.05 -19.63 -8.30
C ARG A 67 0.87 -18.57 -9.03
N ALA A 68 0.31 -17.38 -9.27
CA ALA A 68 1.00 -16.29 -9.94
C ALA A 68 2.26 -15.84 -9.18
N GLY A 69 2.18 -15.78 -7.84
CA GLY A 69 3.27 -15.38 -6.96
C GLY A 69 4.02 -16.53 -6.27
N ALA A 70 3.75 -17.81 -6.59
CA ALA A 70 4.20 -18.95 -5.80
C ALA A 70 5.71 -18.98 -5.48
N PHE A 71 6.55 -18.58 -6.44
CA PHE A 71 8.00 -18.56 -6.27
C PHE A 71 8.49 -17.47 -5.29
N LEU A 72 7.75 -16.37 -5.13
CA LEU A 72 8.03 -15.34 -4.12
C LEU A 72 7.34 -15.67 -2.79
N HIS A 73 6.05 -15.98 -2.81
CA HIS A 73 5.27 -16.27 -1.61
C HIS A 73 5.80 -17.47 -0.80
N SER A 74 6.56 -18.37 -1.45
CA SER A 74 7.22 -19.49 -0.78
C SER A 74 8.50 -19.10 -0.04
N GLN A 75 9.01 -17.89 -0.22
CA GLN A 75 10.31 -17.46 0.30
C GLN A 75 10.24 -16.12 1.05
N ILE A 76 9.34 -15.23 0.65
CA ILE A 76 9.22 -13.87 1.18
C ILE A 76 7.86 -13.72 1.84
N PRO A 77 7.80 -13.30 3.12
CA PRO A 77 6.53 -13.06 3.82
C PRO A 77 5.68 -12.01 3.11
N SER A 78 4.39 -12.27 2.99
CA SER A 78 3.43 -11.29 2.49
C SER A 78 2.69 -10.60 3.62
N LEU A 79 2.51 -9.30 3.51
CA LEU A 79 1.75 -8.42 4.39
C LEU A 79 0.54 -7.86 3.62
N PRO A 80 -0.50 -8.68 3.37
CA PRO A 80 -1.67 -8.22 2.66
C PRO A 80 -2.58 -7.39 3.53
N ILE A 81 -3.29 -6.47 2.89
CA ILE A 81 -4.31 -5.59 3.46
C ILE A 81 -5.59 -5.81 2.65
N PRO A 82 -6.77 -5.91 3.25
CA PRO A 82 -7.98 -6.13 2.47
C PRO A 82 -8.42 -4.86 1.74
N GLY A 83 -8.74 -5.01 0.45
CA GLY A 83 -9.48 -4.04 -0.34
C GLY A 83 -10.99 -4.28 -0.26
N ASN A 84 -11.76 -3.52 -1.03
CA ASN A 84 -13.21 -3.69 -1.06
C ASN A 84 -13.65 -4.98 -1.76
N HIS A 85 -12.84 -5.55 -2.63
CA HIS A 85 -13.11 -6.83 -3.29
C HIS A 85 -12.89 -8.05 -2.39
N GLU A 86 -12.20 -7.91 -1.28
CA GLU A 86 -12.12 -8.90 -0.21
C GLU A 86 -13.36 -8.87 0.71
N TYR A 87 -14.26 -7.89 0.52
CA TYR A 87 -15.54 -7.81 1.25
C TYR A 87 -16.71 -8.25 0.40
N VAL A 88 -17.57 -9.07 0.98
CA VAL A 88 -18.78 -9.61 0.34
C VAL A 88 -19.99 -8.80 0.77
N LYS A 89 -20.78 -8.37 -0.21
CA LYS A 89 -22.06 -7.73 0.05
C LYS A 89 -23.06 -8.77 0.55
N ILE A 90 -23.72 -8.47 1.68
CA ILE A 90 -24.75 -9.31 2.29
C ILE A 90 -26.07 -8.53 2.32
N GLY A 91 -27.12 -9.11 1.79
CA GLY A 91 -28.43 -8.47 1.68
C GLY A 91 -28.57 -7.62 0.42
N GLU A 92 -29.73 -6.98 0.31
CA GLU A 92 -30.11 -6.15 -0.83
C GLU A 92 -30.57 -4.76 -0.39
N GLY A 93 -30.55 -3.81 -1.33
CA GLY A 93 -30.98 -2.43 -1.10
C GLY A 93 -30.16 -1.70 -0.03
N ASP A 94 -30.82 -0.78 0.67
CA ASP A 94 -30.18 0.10 1.68
C ASP A 94 -29.82 -0.63 2.99
N ALA A 95 -30.36 -1.85 3.18
CA ALA A 95 -30.00 -2.70 4.32
C ALA A 95 -28.78 -3.60 4.06
N ALA A 96 -28.18 -3.53 2.89
CA ALA A 96 -27.01 -4.31 2.57
C ALA A 96 -25.82 -3.91 3.44
N THR A 97 -25.11 -4.93 3.95
CA THR A 97 -23.86 -4.76 4.69
C THR A 97 -22.71 -5.40 3.93
N HIS A 98 -21.49 -5.07 4.30
CA HIS A 98 -20.29 -5.71 3.75
C HIS A 98 -19.56 -6.45 4.86
N ARG A 99 -19.08 -7.63 4.57
CA ARG A 99 -18.32 -8.46 5.51
C ARG A 99 -17.10 -9.02 4.81
N LEU A 100 -15.97 -9.04 5.53
CA LEU A 100 -14.76 -9.71 5.07
C LEU A 100 -15.06 -11.16 4.66
N ALA A 101 -14.61 -11.54 3.48
CA ALA A 101 -14.80 -12.88 2.95
C ALA A 101 -14.13 -13.92 3.87
N PRO A 102 -14.78 -15.06 4.13
CA PRO A 102 -14.24 -16.08 5.04
C PRO A 102 -12.91 -16.70 4.55
N HIS A 103 -12.58 -16.52 3.27
CA HIS A 103 -11.32 -16.98 2.70
C HIS A 103 -10.12 -16.21 3.27
N TRP A 104 -10.24 -14.94 3.63
CA TRP A 104 -9.14 -14.13 4.14
C TRP A 104 -8.42 -14.81 5.32
N ARG A 105 -9.14 -15.05 6.41
CA ARG A 105 -8.60 -15.65 7.64
C ARG A 105 -8.21 -17.13 7.52
N ARG A 106 -8.55 -17.78 6.41
CA ARG A 106 -8.13 -19.16 6.11
C ARG A 106 -6.84 -19.24 5.33
N GLN A 107 -6.45 -18.14 4.72
CA GLN A 107 -5.30 -18.09 3.83
C GLN A 107 -4.13 -17.32 4.44
N PHE A 108 -4.42 -16.35 5.31
CA PHE A 108 -3.41 -15.51 5.93
C PHE A 108 -3.40 -15.70 7.44
N VAL A 109 -2.19 -15.72 8.01
CA VAL A 109 -1.92 -15.65 9.43
C VAL A 109 -1.11 -14.39 9.65
N LEU A 110 -1.77 -13.34 10.11
CA LEU A 110 -1.20 -12.00 10.25
C LEU A 110 -1.22 -11.56 11.72
N PRO A 111 -0.47 -10.52 12.08
CA PRO A 111 -0.51 -10.01 13.46
C PRO A 111 -1.93 -9.58 13.89
N GLU A 112 -2.28 -9.89 15.15
CA GLU A 112 -3.54 -9.51 15.77
C GLU A 112 -3.34 -8.36 16.78
N ASN A 113 -2.40 -7.46 16.49
CA ASN A 113 -2.01 -6.36 17.39
C ASN A 113 -2.65 -5.01 17.02
N GLY A 114 -3.69 -5.05 16.20
CA GLY A 114 -4.55 -3.92 15.84
C GLY A 114 -5.73 -3.73 16.79
N PRO A 115 -6.70 -2.88 16.42
CA PRO A 115 -7.93 -2.70 17.17
C PRO A 115 -8.80 -3.96 17.20
N ALA A 116 -9.50 -4.19 18.29
CA ALA A 116 -10.39 -5.32 18.44
C ALA A 116 -11.45 -5.41 17.33
N GLY A 117 -11.60 -6.61 16.76
CA GLY A 117 -12.48 -6.92 15.64
C GLY A 117 -11.89 -6.59 14.26
N LEU A 118 -10.60 -6.18 14.20
CA LEU A 118 -9.82 -6.02 12.98
C LEU A 118 -8.59 -6.92 12.96
N GLU A 119 -8.62 -8.02 13.70
CA GLU A 119 -7.56 -9.01 13.72
C GLU A 119 -7.22 -9.43 12.28
N GLU A 120 -5.92 -9.53 11.99
CA GLU A 120 -5.40 -9.91 10.67
C GLU A 120 -5.77 -8.98 9.49
N THR A 121 -6.42 -7.83 9.74
CA THR A 121 -6.78 -6.83 8.72
C THR A 121 -6.24 -5.43 9.01
N CYS A 122 -5.99 -5.14 10.30
CA CYS A 122 -5.29 -3.95 10.77
C CYS A 122 -4.21 -4.37 11.76
N TYR A 123 -2.94 -4.07 11.45
CA TYR A 123 -1.81 -4.55 12.25
C TYR A 123 -0.55 -3.73 12.03
N THR A 124 0.46 -3.96 12.86
CA THR A 124 1.79 -3.34 12.69
C THR A 124 2.90 -4.36 12.84
N ILE A 125 3.99 -4.14 12.13
CA ILE A 125 5.26 -4.82 12.32
C ILE A 125 6.39 -3.81 12.44
N CYS A 126 7.49 -4.22 13.06
CA CYS A 126 8.75 -3.46 13.06
C CYS A 126 9.87 -4.29 12.42
N ARG A 127 10.71 -3.61 11.63
CA ARG A 127 11.96 -4.18 11.11
C ARG A 127 13.05 -3.11 11.15
N GLY A 128 14.04 -3.31 12.01
CA GLY A 128 15.06 -2.27 12.26
C GLY A 128 14.40 -0.93 12.64
N GLU A 129 14.74 0.10 11.92
CA GLU A 129 14.23 1.46 12.13
C GLU A 129 12.84 1.71 11.50
N LEU A 130 12.29 0.74 10.75
CA LEU A 130 10.98 0.86 10.13
C LEU A 130 9.88 0.37 11.07
N ARG A 131 8.81 1.16 11.17
CA ARG A 131 7.47 0.71 11.53
C ARG A 131 6.60 0.69 10.28
N PHE A 132 6.11 -0.48 9.95
CA PHE A 132 5.07 -0.66 8.93
C PHE A 132 3.72 -0.84 9.61
N VAL A 133 2.71 -0.11 9.12
CA VAL A 133 1.33 -0.16 9.63
C VAL A 133 0.38 -0.49 8.49
N ALA A 134 -0.32 -1.60 8.62
CA ALA A 134 -1.44 -1.99 7.78
C ALA A 134 -2.74 -1.47 8.38
N LEU A 135 -3.52 -0.70 7.62
CA LEU A 135 -4.83 -0.19 8.02
C LEU A 135 -5.93 -0.74 7.11
N ASN A 136 -7.11 -0.98 7.67
CA ASN A 136 -8.26 -1.48 6.94
C ASN A 136 -9.22 -0.33 6.61
N SER A 137 -9.17 0.18 5.39
CA SER A 137 -10.00 1.31 4.98
C SER A 137 -11.45 0.95 4.64
N ASN A 138 -11.90 -0.27 4.93
CA ASN A 138 -13.28 -0.70 4.70
C ASN A 138 -14.19 -0.50 5.92
N GLU A 139 -13.65 -0.47 7.11
CA GLU A 139 -14.44 -0.42 8.35
C GLU A 139 -13.70 0.19 9.53
N LYS A 140 -14.43 0.58 10.59
CA LYS A 140 -13.89 1.06 11.88
C LYS A 140 -12.81 2.14 11.76
N ILE A 141 -13.04 3.11 10.88
CA ILE A 141 -12.04 4.15 10.55
C ILE A 141 -11.62 4.98 11.78
N ALA A 142 -12.58 5.34 12.65
CA ALA A 142 -12.32 6.15 13.83
C ALA A 142 -11.54 5.38 14.92
N GLU A 143 -11.89 4.11 15.13
CA GLU A 143 -11.20 3.24 16.07
C GLU A 143 -9.73 3.01 15.65
N GLN A 144 -9.49 2.85 14.34
CA GLN A 144 -8.14 2.74 13.81
C GLN A 144 -7.35 4.04 13.96
N ALA A 145 -7.98 5.21 13.77
CA ALA A 145 -7.33 6.49 14.00
C ALA A 145 -6.85 6.64 15.46
N ALA A 146 -7.70 6.28 16.43
CA ALA A 146 -7.36 6.34 17.84
C ALA A 146 -6.25 5.32 18.22
N TRP A 147 -6.33 4.09 17.69
CA TRP A 147 -5.29 3.08 17.90
C TRP A 147 -3.96 3.51 17.31
N LEU A 148 -3.96 4.04 16.08
CA LEU A 148 -2.75 4.50 15.40
C LEU A 148 -2.07 5.64 16.15
N ASP A 149 -2.85 6.61 16.63
CA ASP A 149 -2.35 7.73 17.42
C ASP A 149 -1.62 7.25 18.69
N GLY A 150 -2.22 6.32 19.43
CA GLY A 150 -1.59 5.70 20.59
C GLY A 150 -0.34 4.89 20.25
N LEU A 151 -0.43 4.04 19.22
CA LEU A 151 0.68 3.21 18.75
C LEU A 151 1.93 4.03 18.40
N LEU A 152 1.74 5.11 17.65
CA LEU A 152 2.86 5.93 17.18
C LEU A 152 3.42 6.81 18.29
N ALA A 153 2.60 7.26 19.24
CA ALA A 153 3.06 8.00 20.42
C ALA A 153 3.90 7.14 21.36
N GLU A 154 3.51 5.88 21.59
CA GLU A 154 4.17 4.99 22.56
C GLU A 154 5.51 4.41 22.04
N SER A 155 5.64 4.23 20.75
CA SER A 155 6.80 3.54 20.18
C SER A 155 7.27 4.17 18.87
N PRO A 156 7.89 5.35 18.94
CA PRO A 156 8.39 6.04 17.76
C PRO A 156 9.47 5.19 17.04
N ARG A 157 9.50 5.32 15.75
CA ARG A 157 10.53 4.74 14.87
C ARG A 157 11.01 5.83 13.91
N LYS A 158 12.19 5.63 13.36
CA LYS A 158 12.79 6.57 12.42
C LYS A 158 11.98 6.69 11.14
N TRP A 159 11.53 5.56 10.61
CA TRP A 159 10.71 5.49 9.41
C TRP A 159 9.33 4.91 9.74
N ILE A 160 8.29 5.58 9.29
CA ILE A 160 6.90 5.15 9.45
C ILE A 160 6.27 5.05 8.07
N VAL A 161 5.93 3.83 7.68
CA VAL A 161 5.22 3.57 6.42
C VAL A 161 3.85 2.98 6.74
N CYS A 162 2.80 3.63 6.26
CA CYS A 162 1.43 3.14 6.35
C CYS A 162 0.97 2.60 4.99
N SER A 163 0.13 1.57 5.01
CA SER A 163 -0.51 1.09 3.78
C SER A 163 -1.95 0.71 4.04
N PHE A 164 -2.82 1.00 3.09
CA PHE A 164 -4.25 0.70 3.09
C PHE A 164 -4.81 0.85 1.67
N HIS A 165 -6.06 0.39 1.45
CA HIS A 165 -6.58 0.27 0.11
C HIS A 165 -7.07 1.60 -0.49
N HIS A 166 -8.09 2.26 0.10
CA HIS A 166 -8.72 3.44 -0.48
C HIS A 166 -7.85 4.69 -0.32
N PRO A 167 -7.50 5.43 -1.39
CA PRO A 167 -6.55 6.53 -1.31
C PRO A 167 -7.10 7.76 -0.59
N ILE A 168 -6.27 8.38 0.23
CA ILE A 168 -6.56 9.68 0.88
C ILE A 168 -6.60 10.81 -0.15
N PHE A 169 -5.71 10.77 -1.13
CA PHE A 169 -5.70 11.66 -2.28
C PHE A 169 -5.83 10.81 -3.54
N SER A 170 -6.99 10.90 -4.18
CA SER A 170 -7.28 10.12 -5.37
C SER A 170 -6.65 10.75 -6.61
N ALA A 171 -5.96 9.95 -7.41
CA ALA A 171 -5.44 10.35 -8.70
C ALA A 171 -6.42 10.05 -9.85
N ALA A 172 -7.41 9.19 -9.60
CA ALA A 172 -8.41 8.83 -10.60
C ALA A 172 -9.52 9.88 -10.73
N LYS A 173 -10.05 9.98 -11.94
CA LYS A 173 -11.10 10.94 -12.29
C LYS A 173 -12.38 10.68 -11.49
N ASN A 174 -12.96 11.75 -10.93
CA ASN A 174 -14.23 11.74 -10.19
C ASN A 174 -14.23 10.84 -8.93
N ARG A 175 -13.10 10.65 -8.30
CA ARG A 175 -12.96 9.90 -7.05
C ARG A 175 -12.40 10.78 -5.94
N ASP A 176 -12.90 10.60 -4.72
CA ASP A 176 -12.36 11.23 -3.50
C ASP A 176 -12.80 10.43 -2.27
N ASN A 177 -11.96 10.42 -1.25
CA ASN A 177 -12.19 9.77 0.03
C ASN A 177 -12.04 10.77 1.19
N GLU A 178 -12.79 11.86 1.14
CA GLU A 178 -12.70 12.97 2.08
C GLU A 178 -12.87 12.53 3.55
N SER A 179 -13.80 11.62 3.83
CA SER A 179 -14.04 11.11 5.18
C SER A 179 -12.83 10.38 5.75
N LEU A 180 -12.17 9.56 4.93
CA LEU A 180 -10.94 8.85 5.29
C LEU A 180 -9.78 9.82 5.51
N ARG A 181 -9.64 10.79 4.62
CA ARG A 181 -8.64 11.87 4.74
C ARG A 181 -8.80 12.65 6.04
N LYS A 182 -10.03 13.06 6.39
CA LYS A 182 -10.33 13.77 7.63
C LYS A 182 -10.01 12.95 8.88
N ALA A 183 -10.17 11.63 8.82
CA ALA A 183 -9.93 10.76 9.97
C ALA A 183 -8.44 10.45 10.20
N TRP A 184 -7.69 10.15 9.15
CA TRP A 184 -6.34 9.60 9.28
C TRP A 184 -5.22 10.61 9.02
N LYS A 185 -5.39 11.56 8.09
CA LYS A 185 -4.33 12.54 7.81
C LYS A 185 -3.87 13.31 9.05
N PRO A 186 -4.75 13.78 9.96
CA PRO A 186 -4.31 14.46 11.18
C PRO A 186 -3.41 13.61 12.10
N VAL A 187 -3.59 12.27 12.09
CA VAL A 187 -2.75 11.35 12.84
C VAL A 187 -1.40 11.19 12.13
N PHE A 188 -1.41 11.02 10.80
CA PHE A 188 -0.17 10.95 10.00
C PHE A 188 0.68 12.21 10.18
N ASP A 189 0.06 13.37 10.12
CA ASP A 189 0.72 14.66 10.31
C ASP A 189 1.37 14.79 11.69
N ARG A 190 0.62 14.40 12.74
CA ARG A 190 1.10 14.50 14.14
C ARG A 190 2.34 13.66 14.40
N HIS A 191 2.41 12.50 13.78
CA HIS A 191 3.48 11.53 13.99
C HIS A 191 4.50 11.49 12.86
N SER A 192 4.42 12.43 11.91
CA SER A 192 5.35 12.53 10.79
C SER A 192 5.49 11.21 10.02
N VAL A 193 4.36 10.66 9.56
CA VAL A 193 4.38 9.48 8.68
C VAL A 193 5.10 9.85 7.38
N ASP A 194 6.10 9.07 6.99
CA ASP A 194 6.97 9.36 5.85
C ASP A 194 6.30 9.01 4.52
N LEU A 195 5.72 7.81 4.44
CA LEU A 195 5.20 7.24 3.19
C LEU A 195 3.87 6.52 3.42
N VAL A 196 2.92 6.76 2.53
CA VAL A 196 1.63 6.07 2.49
C VAL A 196 1.46 5.38 1.14
N LEU A 197 1.26 4.05 1.16
CA LEU A 197 1.09 3.20 -0.02
C LEU A 197 -0.36 2.74 -0.14
N GLN A 198 -0.97 2.95 -1.30
CA GLN A 198 -2.40 2.76 -1.53
C GLN A 198 -2.70 2.13 -2.89
N GLY A 199 -3.93 1.60 -3.05
CA GLY A 199 -4.45 0.99 -4.28
C GLY A 199 -5.76 1.63 -4.74
N HIS A 200 -6.74 0.80 -5.13
CA HIS A 200 -8.13 1.12 -5.43
C HIS A 200 -8.39 1.89 -6.73
N ASP A 201 -7.61 2.89 -7.03
CA ASP A 201 -7.91 3.81 -8.12
C ASP A 201 -7.43 3.33 -9.50
N HIS A 202 -6.73 2.22 -9.57
CA HIS A 202 -6.22 1.61 -10.80
C HIS A 202 -5.50 2.58 -11.75
N VAL A 203 -4.80 3.56 -11.17
CA VAL A 203 -3.94 4.53 -11.81
C VAL A 203 -2.65 4.66 -11.00
N TYR A 204 -1.69 5.38 -11.52
CA TYR A 204 -0.54 5.82 -10.73
C TYR A 204 -0.69 7.28 -10.35
N GLY A 205 -0.52 7.57 -9.06
CA GLY A 205 -0.43 8.93 -8.55
C GLY A 205 0.58 9.01 -7.41
N ARG A 206 1.49 9.99 -7.45
CA ARG A 206 2.38 10.30 -6.34
C ARG A 206 2.33 11.79 -6.03
N THR A 207 2.05 12.11 -4.78
CA THR A 207 2.15 13.50 -4.30
C THR A 207 3.62 13.87 -4.08
N GLY A 208 3.92 15.17 -4.05
CA GLY A 208 5.06 15.66 -3.29
C GLY A 208 4.84 15.42 -1.78
N PRO A 209 5.81 15.84 -0.93
CA PRO A 209 5.60 15.83 0.50
C PRO A 209 4.45 16.78 0.88
N VAL A 210 3.36 16.22 1.38
CA VAL A 210 2.19 16.99 1.83
C VAL A 210 2.42 17.44 3.26
N PRO A 211 2.51 18.76 3.52
CA PRO A 211 2.80 19.27 4.85
C PRO A 211 1.65 18.99 5.83
N PRO A 212 1.93 19.02 7.14
CA PRO A 212 0.89 18.95 8.17
C PRO A 212 -0.18 20.03 8.02
N GLY A 213 -1.41 19.69 8.41
CA GLY A 213 -2.58 20.58 8.36
C GLY A 213 -3.38 20.45 7.06
N GLU A 214 -4.07 21.52 6.69
CA GLU A 214 -4.84 21.55 5.44
C GLU A 214 -3.88 21.48 4.24
N PRO A 215 -4.13 20.58 3.28
CA PRO A 215 -3.28 20.47 2.09
C PRO A 215 -3.27 21.82 1.34
N PRO A 216 -2.12 22.25 0.85
CA PRO A 216 -2.04 23.46 0.04
C PRO A 216 -2.86 23.30 -1.24
N ALA A 217 -3.35 24.40 -1.80
CA ALA A 217 -4.11 24.37 -3.06
C ALA A 217 -3.30 23.80 -4.23
N THR A 218 -1.97 23.91 -4.17
CA THR A 218 -1.04 23.30 -5.13
C THR A 218 0.28 23.01 -4.44
N LEU A 219 0.89 21.85 -4.71
CA LEU A 219 2.30 21.62 -4.38
C LEU A 219 3.13 22.09 -5.59
N HIS A 220 3.92 23.12 -5.39
CA HIS A 220 4.89 23.56 -6.38
C HIS A 220 6.25 22.93 -6.08
N ASN A 221 6.48 21.74 -6.54
CA ASN A 221 7.81 21.17 -6.65
C ASN A 221 7.91 20.40 -7.94
N VAL A 222 8.30 21.09 -8.97
CA VAL A 222 8.65 20.48 -10.26
C VAL A 222 10.12 20.12 -10.19
N ALA A 223 10.44 18.92 -9.75
CA ALA A 223 11.75 18.36 -10.04
C ALA A 223 11.56 17.09 -10.87
N THR A 224 11.82 17.22 -12.12
CA THR A 224 11.99 16.09 -13.05
C THR A 224 13.34 15.46 -12.79
N GLY A 225 13.37 14.32 -12.13
CA GLY A 225 14.59 13.58 -11.79
C GLY A 225 14.41 12.84 -10.48
N VAL A 226 15.37 12.02 -10.09
CA VAL A 226 15.38 11.37 -8.76
C VAL A 226 15.38 12.46 -7.70
N ASN A 227 14.19 12.73 -7.16
CA ASN A 227 13.97 13.85 -6.25
C ASN A 227 14.45 13.46 -4.86
N ARG A 228 15.24 14.31 -4.26
CA ARG A 228 15.53 14.22 -2.83
C ARG A 228 14.43 14.94 -2.07
N VAL A 229 13.69 14.20 -1.24
CA VAL A 229 12.63 14.71 -0.38
C VAL A 229 13.16 14.79 1.03
N ASP A 230 12.99 15.94 1.68
CA ASP A 230 13.23 16.05 3.11
C ASP A 230 12.01 15.43 3.86
N ALA A 231 12.22 14.39 4.65
CA ALA A 231 11.20 13.74 5.45
C ALA A 231 10.45 14.73 6.40
N ALA A 232 11.12 15.80 6.82
CA ALA A 232 10.51 16.85 7.62
C ALA A 232 9.49 17.70 6.84
N SER A 233 9.46 17.61 5.50
CA SER A 233 8.56 18.42 4.66
C SER A 233 7.12 17.92 4.65
N GLY A 234 6.87 16.67 5.05
CA GLY A 234 5.54 16.08 5.09
C GLY A 234 5.48 14.66 4.54
N THR A 235 4.29 14.09 4.50
CA THR A 235 4.02 12.72 4.05
C THR A 235 3.92 12.63 2.54
N VAL A 236 4.57 11.64 1.93
CA VAL A 236 4.38 11.29 0.50
C VAL A 236 3.29 10.22 0.39
N TYR A 237 2.29 10.47 -0.46
CA TYR A 237 1.21 9.53 -0.75
C TYR A 237 1.37 8.95 -2.15
N VAL A 238 1.27 7.63 -2.25
CA VAL A 238 1.36 6.90 -3.51
C VAL A 238 0.11 6.06 -3.70
N VAL A 239 -0.51 6.19 -4.87
CA VAL A 239 -1.56 5.30 -5.37
C VAL A 239 -0.97 4.52 -6.52
N SER A 240 -1.14 3.19 -6.54
CA SER A 240 -0.57 2.36 -7.60
C SER A 240 -1.44 1.14 -7.89
N VAL A 241 -1.36 0.64 -9.11
CA VAL A 241 -2.02 -0.57 -9.58
C VAL A 241 -0.99 -1.52 -10.17
N SER A 242 -1.05 -2.78 -9.78
CA SER A 242 -0.19 -3.84 -10.31
C SER A 242 -0.92 -4.79 -11.28
N GLY A 243 -2.23 -4.84 -11.20
CA GLY A 243 -3.11 -5.56 -12.12
C GLY A 243 -3.32 -4.85 -13.46
N PRO A 244 -3.97 -5.53 -14.41
CA PRO A 244 -4.16 -4.99 -15.77
C PRO A 244 -5.36 -4.04 -15.91
N LYS A 245 -6.26 -4.01 -14.94
CA LYS A 245 -7.42 -3.11 -14.97
C LYS A 245 -6.94 -1.68 -14.72
N GLN A 246 -7.33 -0.75 -15.59
CA GLN A 246 -6.91 0.64 -15.54
C GLN A 246 -8.10 1.58 -15.54
N TYR A 247 -7.92 2.76 -14.94
CA TYR A 247 -8.88 3.86 -14.95
C TYR A 247 -8.21 5.11 -15.54
N ASP A 248 -9.04 6.11 -15.87
CA ASP A 248 -8.56 7.41 -16.34
C ASP A 248 -8.02 8.22 -15.15
N VAL A 249 -6.89 8.84 -15.33
CA VAL A 249 -6.37 9.84 -14.38
C VAL A 249 -7.16 11.13 -14.44
N SER A 250 -7.16 11.90 -13.37
CA SER A 250 -7.61 13.28 -13.36
C SER A 250 -6.75 14.12 -14.31
N ASP A 251 -7.35 15.01 -15.08
CA ASP A 251 -6.63 15.90 -16.01
C ASP A 251 -5.58 16.76 -15.33
N SER A 252 -5.81 17.08 -14.05
CA SER A 252 -4.85 17.71 -13.14
C SER A 252 -5.23 17.41 -11.69
N HIS A 253 -4.23 17.20 -10.84
CA HIS A 253 -4.43 17.09 -9.40
C HIS A 253 -3.39 17.96 -8.70
N PRO A 254 -3.82 18.94 -7.88
CA PRO A 254 -2.92 19.99 -7.38
C PRO A 254 -1.77 19.48 -6.50
N LEU A 255 -1.93 18.29 -5.91
CA LEU A 255 -0.92 17.69 -5.02
C LEU A 255 -0.06 16.63 -5.70
N MET A 256 -0.44 16.16 -6.92
CA MET A 256 0.30 15.10 -7.60
C MET A 256 1.47 15.66 -8.39
N GLU A 257 2.67 15.19 -8.07
CA GLU A 257 3.90 15.45 -8.86
C GLU A 257 4.01 14.49 -10.05
N ARG A 258 3.44 13.31 -9.90
CA ARG A 258 3.41 12.30 -10.95
C ARG A 258 2.02 11.69 -11.07
N LEU A 259 1.52 11.64 -12.29
CA LEU A 259 0.30 10.93 -12.69
C LEU A 259 0.64 9.94 -13.80
N GLY A 260 -0.10 8.85 -13.88
CA GLY A 260 0.03 7.87 -14.95
C GLY A 260 -1.12 6.87 -14.98
N GLU A 261 -1.40 6.41 -16.19
CA GLU A 261 -2.43 5.41 -16.50
C GLU A 261 -1.88 4.39 -17.49
N ASP A 262 -2.68 3.38 -17.83
CA ASP A 262 -2.36 2.34 -18.83
C ASP A 262 -1.04 1.60 -18.58
N THR A 263 -0.63 1.48 -17.31
CA THR A 263 0.61 0.80 -16.98
C THR A 263 0.51 0.01 -15.67
N GLN A 264 0.96 -1.24 -15.71
CA GLN A 264 1.11 -2.09 -14.53
C GLN A 264 2.44 -1.76 -13.84
N LEU A 265 2.38 -1.49 -12.54
CA LEU A 265 3.53 -1.06 -11.75
C LEU A 265 3.70 -1.91 -10.49
N PHE A 266 4.92 -1.99 -10.01
CA PHE A 266 5.27 -2.39 -8.64
C PHE A 266 6.26 -1.39 -8.07
N GLN A 267 6.30 -1.29 -6.75
CA GLN A 267 7.21 -0.39 -6.08
C GLN A 267 8.24 -1.15 -5.26
N VAL A 268 9.45 -0.64 -5.24
CA VAL A 268 10.51 -1.10 -4.34
C VAL A 268 10.86 0.04 -3.40
N VAL A 269 10.73 -0.23 -2.11
CA VAL A 269 11.12 0.70 -1.06
C VAL A 269 12.33 0.12 -0.35
N GLU A 270 13.40 0.90 -0.29
CA GLU A 270 14.65 0.53 0.38
C GLU A 270 14.88 1.46 1.56
N ILE A 271 15.24 0.88 2.69
CA ILE A 271 15.63 1.60 3.91
C ILE A 271 17.12 1.32 4.16
N ASP A 272 17.91 2.37 4.21
CA ASP A 272 19.34 2.31 4.52
C ASP A 272 19.72 3.45 5.49
N GLY A 273 19.69 3.18 6.77
CA GLY A 273 19.99 4.17 7.81
C GLY A 273 19.09 5.41 7.71
N ASP A 274 19.66 6.53 7.27
CA ASP A 274 19.00 7.83 7.15
C ASP A 274 18.32 8.07 5.79
N GLU A 275 18.35 7.09 4.91
CA GLU A 275 17.75 7.20 3.58
C GLU A 275 16.61 6.19 3.40
N LEU A 276 15.49 6.69 2.86
CA LEU A 276 14.41 5.90 2.29
C LEU A 276 14.42 6.17 0.78
N ARG A 277 14.63 5.12 0.00
CA ARG A 277 14.56 5.19 -1.46
C ARG A 277 13.29 4.50 -1.95
N PHE A 278 12.53 5.18 -2.77
CA PHE A 278 11.33 4.67 -3.43
C PHE A 278 11.56 4.60 -4.94
N GLU A 279 11.22 3.49 -5.54
CA GLU A 279 11.20 3.30 -6.99
C GLU A 279 9.88 2.65 -7.41
N SER A 280 9.20 3.23 -8.40
CA SER A 280 8.09 2.61 -9.11
C SER A 280 8.58 2.08 -10.44
N ARG A 281 8.30 0.81 -10.74
CA ARG A 281 8.80 0.12 -11.93
C ARG A 281 7.69 -0.53 -12.71
N THR A 282 7.87 -0.56 -14.03
CA THR A 282 6.93 -1.20 -14.95
C THR A 282 7.03 -2.73 -14.90
N ALA A 283 6.02 -3.43 -15.44
CA ALA A 283 5.99 -4.88 -15.60
C ALA A 283 7.15 -5.47 -16.44
N ILE A 284 7.97 -4.64 -17.04
CA ILE A 284 9.19 -5.02 -17.79
C ILE A 284 10.48 -4.48 -17.13
N GLY A 285 10.38 -3.99 -15.89
CA GLY A 285 11.51 -3.56 -15.06
C GLY A 285 12.02 -2.13 -15.28
N GLY A 286 11.46 -1.39 -16.23
CA GLY A 286 11.82 0.02 -16.46
C GLY A 286 11.47 0.89 -15.25
N LEU A 287 12.39 1.81 -14.88
CA LEU A 287 12.09 2.83 -13.87
C LEU A 287 11.02 3.79 -14.41
N TYR A 288 9.93 3.92 -13.67
CA TYR A 288 8.81 4.78 -14.04
C TYR A 288 8.80 6.09 -13.26
N ASP A 289 9.09 6.00 -11.95
CA ASP A 289 9.14 7.12 -11.03
C ASP A 289 10.04 6.77 -9.83
N GLY A 290 10.51 7.76 -9.06
CA GLY A 290 11.29 7.51 -7.86
C GLY A 290 11.70 8.77 -7.11
N PHE A 291 12.07 8.58 -5.85
CA PHE A 291 12.64 9.63 -4.98
C PHE A 291 13.50 8.99 -3.87
N THR A 292 14.26 9.84 -3.22
CA THR A 292 15.08 9.48 -2.04
C THR A 292 14.88 10.54 -0.96
#